data_9af30976ffd838daeb7e055cb5177779
#
_entry.id   9af30976ffd838daeb7e055cb5177779
#
_cell.length_a   1.000
_cell.length_b   1.000
_cell.length_c   1.000
_cell.angle_alpha   90.00
_cell.angle_beta   90.00
_cell.angle_gamma   90.00
#
_symmetry.space_group_name_H-M   'P 1'
#
loop_
_entity.id
_entity.type
_entity.pdbx_description
1 polymer ?
#
loop_
_entity_poly.entity_id
_entity_poly.type
_entity_poly.pdbx_seq_one_letter_code
_entity_poly.pdbx_strand_id
1 'polypeptide(L)'
;MKKILTLFVISLLIIQCKETPNKNAKIIERGLITNNAMVVCARPEASAIGIDIMKQGGNAFDAMIATDLALTVAYPFAGNIGGGGFMVYRTKDGKTGALDYREKAPMAASKNMYLDKDGNVIKGKSTLGAMAIGIPGTVAGLFEVHEKFGSLPFEKLIQPAINLARKGVVVTKKQAERLNKYKKYFTEANDHTILLDKEWKEGDTIKYPNLAETFTRIKEQGRDGFYKGKTADMLVNYVHKLGGIITKKDLESY
;
A
#
# COMPACT_ATOMS: atom_id res chain seq x y z
N MET A 1 45.86 43.12 36.57
CA MET A 1 45.44 43.35 35.17
C MET A 1 45.04 42.09 34.42
N LYS A 2 45.77 40.98 34.47
CA LYS A 2 45.42 39.74 33.75
C LYS A 2 44.03 39.10 34.13
N LYS A 3 43.68 39.15 35.43
CA LYS A 3 42.37 38.56 35.91
C LYS A 3 41.13 39.37 35.48
N ILE A 4 41.29 40.72 35.34
CA ILE A 4 40.15 41.55 34.87
C ILE A 4 39.89 41.38 33.37
N LEU A 5 40.99 41.19 32.60
CA LEU A 5 40.86 40.93 31.16
C LEU A 5 40.16 39.59 30.87
N THR A 6 40.41 38.55 31.68
CA THR A 6 39.78 37.24 31.55
C THR A 6 38.27 37.29 31.87
N LEU A 7 37.85 38.08 32.86
CA LEU A 7 36.44 38.28 33.18
C LEU A 7 35.67 39.02 32.06
N PHE A 8 36.35 39.98 31.41
CA PHE A 8 35.75 40.75 30.31
C PHE A 8 35.55 39.91 29.03
N VAL A 9 36.47 38.98 28.76
CA VAL A 9 36.32 38.03 27.61
C VAL A 9 35.24 37.01 27.87
N ILE A 10 35.05 36.52 29.10
CA ILE A 10 33.97 35.59 29.46
C ILE A 10 32.60 36.28 29.39
N SER A 11 32.48 37.56 29.75
CA SER A 11 31.22 38.31 29.65
C SER A 11 30.81 38.61 28.20
N LEU A 12 31.75 38.70 27.26
CA LEU A 12 31.46 38.87 25.82
C LEU A 12 30.94 37.57 25.15
N LEU A 13 31.25 36.39 25.71
CA LEU A 13 30.78 35.10 25.16
C LEU A 13 29.35 34.76 25.55
N ILE A 14 28.75 35.48 26.50
CA ILE A 14 27.34 35.22 26.94
C ILE A 14 26.31 36.07 26.15
N ILE A 15 26.76 36.99 25.32
CA ILE A 15 25.88 37.91 24.57
C ILE A 15 25.45 37.32 23.19
N GLN A 16 26.00 36.19 22.78
CA GLN A 16 25.61 35.55 21.54
C GLN A 16 24.60 34.41 21.79
N CYS A 17 23.35 34.73 21.91
CA CYS A 17 22.18 33.94 21.49
C CYS A 17 20.89 34.58 22.00
N LYS A 18 20.56 35.75 21.48
CA LYS A 18 19.19 36.16 21.36
C LYS A 18 18.87 36.21 19.87
N GLU A 19 18.51 35.07 19.29
CA GLU A 19 17.72 35.11 18.07
C GLU A 19 16.42 35.84 18.41
N THR A 20 16.30 37.08 17.99
CA THR A 20 15.02 37.75 17.96
C THR A 20 14.15 36.97 17.00
N PRO A 21 13.00 36.40 17.45
CA PRO A 21 12.11 35.70 16.53
C PRO A 21 11.74 36.69 15.44
N ASN A 22 12.07 36.35 14.22
CA ASN A 22 11.69 37.14 13.05
C ASN A 22 10.15 37.22 13.00
N LYS A 23 9.61 38.34 13.51
CA LYS A 23 8.16 38.58 13.53
C LYS A 23 7.51 38.59 12.15
N ASN A 24 8.28 38.55 11.07
CA ASN A 24 7.87 38.44 9.70
C ASN A 24 8.13 37.07 9.07
N ALA A 25 8.57 36.07 9.85
CA ALA A 25 8.60 34.71 9.37
C ALA A 25 7.16 34.29 9.07
N LYS A 26 6.79 34.32 7.81
CA LYS A 26 5.52 33.80 7.32
C LYS A 26 5.48 32.33 7.79
N ILE A 27 4.66 32.06 8.81
CA ILE A 27 4.40 30.66 9.21
C ILE A 27 3.81 30.01 7.97
N ILE A 28 4.61 29.22 7.27
CA ILE A 28 4.12 28.41 6.18
C ILE A 28 3.30 27.33 6.88
N GLU A 29 2.01 27.51 6.94
CA GLU A 29 1.06 26.53 7.41
C GLU A 29 1.18 25.29 6.50
N ARG A 30 1.94 24.30 6.95
CA ARG A 30 2.18 23.08 6.21
C ARG A 30 1.12 22.07 6.61
N GLY A 31 0.15 21.90 5.72
CA GLY A 31 -0.85 20.85 5.85
C GLY A 31 -2.22 21.32 6.32
N LEU A 32 -3.14 20.38 6.36
CA LEU A 32 -4.51 20.57 6.82
C LEU A 32 -4.59 20.24 8.32
N ILE A 33 -5.18 21.15 9.11
CA ILE A 33 -5.46 20.94 10.54
C ILE A 33 -6.94 20.60 10.68
N THR A 34 -7.25 19.51 11.37
CA THR A 34 -8.63 19.11 11.68
C THR A 34 -8.78 18.77 13.16
N ASN A 35 -10.00 18.97 13.69
CA ASN A 35 -10.29 18.74 15.11
C ASN A 35 -10.89 17.35 15.41
N ASN A 36 -11.49 16.69 14.41
CA ASN A 36 -12.22 15.44 14.61
C ASN A 36 -11.46 14.21 14.13
N ALA A 37 -11.16 14.15 12.84
CA ALA A 37 -10.48 13.03 12.22
C ALA A 37 -9.83 13.44 10.90
N MET A 38 -8.85 12.64 10.45
CA MET A 38 -8.17 12.84 9.18
C MET A 38 -7.81 11.50 8.56
N VAL A 39 -7.93 11.41 7.23
CA VAL A 39 -7.37 10.33 6.42
C VAL A 39 -6.41 10.93 5.41
N VAL A 40 -5.17 10.47 5.44
CA VAL A 40 -4.11 10.93 4.53
C VAL A 40 -3.55 9.75 3.78
N CYS A 41 -3.59 9.80 2.45
CA CYS A 41 -3.00 8.79 1.60
C CYS A 41 -2.57 9.37 0.24
N ALA A 42 -2.09 8.50 -0.65
CA ALA A 42 -1.55 8.92 -1.96
C ALA A 42 -2.62 9.43 -2.95
N ARG A 43 -3.91 9.17 -2.70
CA ARG A 43 -4.99 9.48 -3.64
C ARG A 43 -6.22 10.08 -2.94
N PRO A 44 -6.75 11.20 -3.45
CA PRO A 44 -7.91 11.86 -2.84
C PRO A 44 -9.17 10.98 -2.83
N GLU A 45 -9.36 10.14 -3.87
CA GLU A 45 -10.49 9.21 -3.95
C GLU A 45 -10.50 8.22 -2.77
N ALA A 46 -9.32 7.69 -2.42
CA ALA A 46 -9.18 6.75 -1.32
C ALA A 46 -9.30 7.45 0.05
N SER A 47 -8.74 8.65 0.21
CA SER A 47 -8.95 9.46 1.43
C SER A 47 -10.41 9.81 1.64
N ALA A 48 -11.14 10.17 0.58
CA ALA A 48 -12.57 10.47 0.66
C ALA A 48 -13.38 9.26 1.13
N ILE A 49 -13.08 8.07 0.59
CA ILE A 49 -13.71 6.81 1.02
C ILE A 49 -13.50 6.57 2.51
N GLY A 50 -12.25 6.70 3.00
CA GLY A 50 -11.97 6.51 4.43
C GLY A 50 -12.72 7.51 5.32
N ILE A 51 -12.81 8.77 4.91
CA ILE A 51 -13.59 9.79 5.63
C ILE A 51 -15.08 9.45 5.62
N ASP A 52 -15.63 8.98 4.50
CA ASP A 52 -17.04 8.62 4.40
C ASP A 52 -17.38 7.40 5.26
N ILE A 53 -16.48 6.44 5.41
CA ILE A 53 -16.62 5.33 6.37
C ILE A 53 -16.71 5.86 7.81
N MET A 54 -15.85 6.80 8.20
CA MET A 54 -15.93 7.41 9.55
C MET A 54 -17.23 8.20 9.75
N LYS A 55 -17.72 8.93 8.75
CA LYS A 55 -19.02 9.62 8.81
C LYS A 55 -20.20 8.65 8.96
N GLN A 56 -20.08 7.42 8.49
CA GLN A 56 -21.06 6.35 8.64
C GLN A 56 -20.97 5.63 10.01
N GLY A 57 -20.16 6.13 10.93
CA GLY A 57 -19.97 5.57 12.27
C GLY A 57 -18.81 4.57 12.39
N GLY A 58 -18.02 4.38 11.33
CA GLY A 58 -16.80 3.57 11.39
C GLY A 58 -15.70 4.24 12.21
N ASN A 59 -14.83 3.42 12.77
CA ASN A 59 -13.65 3.89 13.47
C ASN A 59 -12.44 4.08 12.53
N ALA A 60 -11.28 4.44 13.08
CA ALA A 60 -10.05 4.66 12.30
C ALA A 60 -9.55 3.39 11.59
N PHE A 61 -9.78 2.21 12.15
CA PHE A 61 -9.39 0.93 11.55
C PHE A 61 -10.31 0.57 10.37
N ASP A 62 -11.62 0.80 10.51
CA ASP A 62 -12.56 0.66 9.39
C ASP A 62 -12.19 1.60 8.23
N ALA A 63 -11.86 2.85 8.55
CA ALA A 63 -11.43 3.83 7.56
C ALA A 63 -10.12 3.41 6.87
N MET A 64 -9.15 2.86 7.63
CA MET A 64 -7.89 2.33 7.09
C MET A 64 -8.16 1.19 6.11
N ILE A 65 -8.98 0.21 6.47
CA ILE A 65 -9.32 -0.94 5.61
C ILE A 65 -9.94 -0.45 4.29
N ALA A 66 -10.94 0.41 4.37
CA ALA A 66 -11.61 0.93 3.17
C ALA A 66 -10.68 1.78 2.30
N THR A 67 -9.80 2.58 2.92
CA THR A 67 -8.80 3.38 2.22
C THR A 67 -7.77 2.51 1.51
N ASP A 68 -7.28 1.45 2.15
CA ASP A 68 -6.28 0.53 1.57
C ASP A 68 -6.88 -0.24 0.38
N LEU A 69 -8.09 -0.77 0.53
CA LEU A 69 -8.83 -1.38 -0.59
C LEU A 69 -9.06 -0.39 -1.76
N ALA A 70 -9.37 0.87 -1.48
CA ALA A 70 -9.51 1.90 -2.50
C ALA A 70 -8.18 2.26 -3.17
N LEU A 71 -7.06 2.26 -2.43
CA LEU A 71 -5.72 2.45 -2.98
C LEU A 71 -5.31 1.34 -3.93
N THR A 72 -5.78 0.11 -3.73
CA THR A 72 -5.58 -0.99 -4.69
C THR A 72 -6.08 -0.63 -6.09
N VAL A 73 -7.15 0.17 -6.18
CA VAL A 73 -7.71 0.66 -7.44
C VAL A 73 -7.03 1.95 -7.89
N ALA A 74 -6.91 2.91 -6.97
CA ALA A 74 -6.49 4.27 -7.31
C ALA A 74 -4.97 4.45 -7.40
N TYR A 75 -4.20 3.59 -6.73
CA TYR A 75 -2.74 3.68 -6.67
C TYR A 75 -2.05 2.30 -6.68
N PRO A 76 -2.22 1.50 -7.75
CA PRO A 76 -1.72 0.12 -7.80
C PRO A 76 -0.19 -0.02 -7.75
N PHE A 77 0.55 1.08 -7.82
CA PHE A 77 2.01 1.06 -7.64
C PHE A 77 2.46 0.70 -6.22
N ALA A 78 1.62 0.96 -5.22
CA ALA A 78 1.93 0.69 -3.82
C ALA A 78 0.76 0.08 -3.06
N GLY A 79 -0.50 0.34 -3.46
CA GLY A 79 -1.69 -0.31 -2.93
C GLY A 79 -2.11 -1.45 -3.85
N ASN A 80 -2.12 -2.70 -3.37
CA ASN A 80 -2.59 -3.85 -4.14
C ASN A 80 -2.88 -5.04 -3.23
N ILE A 81 -3.78 -5.93 -3.66
CA ILE A 81 -4.10 -7.18 -2.93
C ILE A 81 -3.11 -8.31 -3.21
N GLY A 82 -2.20 -8.14 -4.15
CA GLY A 82 -1.13 -9.08 -4.47
C GLY A 82 0.15 -8.84 -3.69
N GLY A 83 0.16 -7.88 -2.78
CA GLY A 83 1.29 -7.50 -1.92
C GLY A 83 1.04 -7.79 -0.45
N GLY A 84 1.66 -7.01 0.38
CA GLY A 84 1.54 -7.06 1.84
C GLY A 84 1.80 -5.69 2.46
N GLY A 85 1.96 -5.66 3.77
CA GLY A 85 2.20 -4.40 4.46
C GLY A 85 2.50 -4.56 5.93
N PHE A 86 2.64 -3.39 6.55
CA PHE A 86 2.77 -3.23 7.99
C PHE A 86 1.76 -2.21 8.48
N MET A 87 1.22 -2.45 9.66
CA MET A 87 0.41 -1.47 10.36
C MET A 87 1.05 -1.15 11.71
N VAL A 88 1.15 0.13 12.05
CA VAL A 88 1.43 0.60 13.40
C VAL A 88 0.20 1.36 13.88
N TYR A 89 -0.24 1.09 15.10
CA TYR A 89 -1.47 1.68 15.61
C TYR A 89 -1.34 2.15 17.05
N ARG A 90 -2.25 3.05 17.41
CA ARG A 90 -2.52 3.46 18.78
C ARG A 90 -4.03 3.52 18.99
N THR A 91 -4.51 2.84 20.03
CA THR A 91 -5.93 2.84 20.40
C THR A 91 -6.28 4.04 21.26
N LYS A 92 -7.59 4.29 21.45
CA LYS A 92 -8.09 5.41 22.26
C LYS A 92 -7.59 5.40 23.71
N ASP A 93 -7.42 4.21 24.28
CA ASP A 93 -6.87 4.00 25.64
C ASP A 93 -5.34 4.08 25.72
N GLY A 94 -4.70 4.44 24.62
CA GLY A 94 -3.26 4.67 24.54
C GLY A 94 -2.41 3.44 24.24
N LYS A 95 -2.99 2.24 24.13
CA LYS A 95 -2.26 1.05 23.74
C LYS A 95 -1.72 1.18 22.32
N THR A 96 -0.49 0.75 22.11
CA THR A 96 0.18 0.74 20.82
C THR A 96 0.50 -0.70 20.43
N GLY A 97 0.62 -0.90 19.11
CA GLY A 97 1.05 -2.18 18.57
C GLY A 97 1.40 -2.09 17.10
N ALA A 98 1.81 -3.21 16.55
CA ALA A 98 2.08 -3.37 15.14
C ALA A 98 1.51 -4.70 14.64
N LEU A 99 1.21 -4.74 13.35
CA LEU A 99 0.83 -5.95 12.64
C LEU A 99 1.70 -6.07 11.40
N ASP A 100 2.28 -7.24 11.21
CA ASP A 100 3.06 -7.60 10.03
C ASP A 100 2.23 -8.57 9.17
N TYR A 101 1.83 -8.11 7.99
CA TYR A 101 1.17 -8.91 6.96
C TYR A 101 1.93 -8.84 5.64
N ARG A 102 3.25 -8.78 5.75
CA ARG A 102 4.16 -8.79 4.62
C ARG A 102 4.06 -10.09 3.83
N GLU A 103 4.49 -10.05 2.57
CA GLU A 103 4.58 -11.24 1.73
C GLU A 103 5.51 -12.30 2.35
N LYS A 104 5.14 -13.55 2.18
CA LYS A 104 5.97 -14.69 2.60
C LYS A 104 6.59 -15.41 1.40
N ALA A 105 7.73 -16.03 1.60
CA ALA A 105 8.30 -16.90 0.59
C ALA A 105 7.41 -18.14 0.38
N PRO A 106 7.23 -18.63 -0.87
CA PRO A 106 6.58 -19.90 -1.12
C PRO A 106 7.32 -21.06 -0.44
N MET A 107 6.62 -22.13 -0.05
CA MET A 107 7.22 -23.32 0.58
C MET A 107 8.29 -23.98 -0.30
N ALA A 108 8.14 -23.87 -1.62
CA ALA A 108 9.11 -24.35 -2.60
C ALA A 108 10.36 -23.47 -2.76
N ALA A 109 10.43 -22.31 -2.08
CA ALA A 109 11.59 -21.43 -2.13
C ALA A 109 12.81 -22.11 -1.52
N SER A 110 13.97 -21.95 -2.17
CA SER A 110 15.23 -22.52 -1.70
C SER A 110 16.38 -21.51 -1.78
N LYS A 111 17.45 -21.77 -1.03
CA LYS A 111 18.64 -20.92 -0.99
C LYS A 111 19.20 -20.61 -2.39
N ASN A 112 19.14 -21.57 -3.30
CA ASN A 112 19.80 -21.51 -4.61
C ASN A 112 18.81 -21.23 -5.76
N MET A 113 17.54 -20.91 -5.49
CA MET A 113 16.51 -20.76 -6.52
C MET A 113 16.79 -19.67 -7.58
N TYR A 114 17.70 -18.77 -7.30
CA TYR A 114 18.12 -17.69 -8.19
C TYR A 114 19.51 -17.88 -8.79
N LEU A 115 20.12 -19.06 -8.59
CA LEU A 115 21.41 -19.41 -9.14
C LEU A 115 21.25 -20.30 -10.37
N ASP A 116 22.23 -20.24 -11.28
CA ASP A 116 22.39 -21.20 -12.37
C ASP A 116 23.09 -22.49 -11.87
N LYS A 117 23.31 -23.45 -12.80
CA LYS A 117 23.96 -24.72 -12.50
C LYS A 117 25.41 -24.57 -12.02
N ASP A 118 26.06 -23.47 -12.34
CA ASP A 118 27.45 -23.17 -12.00
C ASP A 118 27.55 -22.33 -10.71
N GLY A 119 26.41 -22.01 -10.07
CA GLY A 119 26.32 -21.26 -8.83
C GLY A 119 26.33 -19.74 -9.01
N ASN A 120 26.23 -19.21 -10.25
CA ASN A 120 26.18 -17.79 -10.52
C ASN A 120 24.76 -17.24 -10.41
N VAL A 121 24.62 -15.99 -10.00
CA VAL A 121 23.31 -15.31 -9.90
C VAL A 121 22.69 -15.09 -11.29
N ILE A 122 21.48 -15.61 -11.50
CA ILE A 122 20.68 -15.35 -12.70
C ILE A 122 20.15 -13.93 -12.61
N LYS A 123 20.72 -13.03 -13.41
CA LYS A 123 20.38 -11.60 -13.40
C LYS A 123 18.88 -11.36 -13.64
N GLY A 124 18.26 -10.58 -12.78
CA GLY A 124 16.85 -10.19 -12.90
C GLY A 124 15.84 -11.19 -12.33
N LYS A 125 16.19 -12.47 -12.12
CA LYS A 125 15.24 -13.51 -11.70
C LYS A 125 14.59 -13.27 -10.34
N SER A 126 15.29 -12.57 -9.44
CA SER A 126 14.77 -12.20 -8.11
C SER A 126 14.06 -10.84 -8.06
N THR A 127 13.98 -10.12 -9.20
CA THR A 127 13.44 -8.75 -9.21
C THR A 127 12.32 -8.54 -10.22
N LEU A 128 12.15 -9.43 -11.20
CA LEU A 128 11.14 -9.33 -12.25
C LEU A 128 10.57 -10.71 -12.60
N GLY A 129 9.26 -10.78 -12.82
CA GLY A 129 8.54 -11.99 -13.21
C GLY A 129 8.06 -12.84 -12.04
N ALA A 130 7.48 -13.98 -12.36
CA ALA A 130 6.73 -14.82 -11.43
C ALA A 130 7.59 -15.46 -10.31
N MET A 131 8.90 -15.57 -10.50
CA MET A 131 9.83 -16.05 -9.46
C MET A 131 10.19 -14.99 -8.43
N ALA A 132 9.91 -13.70 -8.71
CA ALA A 132 10.24 -12.57 -7.84
C ALA A 132 9.10 -12.17 -6.89
N ILE A 133 7.94 -12.83 -6.97
CA ILE A 133 6.77 -12.51 -6.14
C ILE A 133 6.70 -13.42 -4.91
N GLY A 134 6.17 -12.87 -3.81
CA GLY A 134 5.85 -13.62 -2.61
C GLY A 134 4.36 -13.94 -2.50
N ILE A 135 4.00 -14.73 -1.49
CA ILE A 135 2.61 -15.04 -1.15
C ILE A 135 1.95 -13.76 -0.60
N PRO A 136 0.85 -13.29 -1.20
CA PRO A 136 0.22 -12.04 -0.78
C PRO A 136 -0.33 -12.06 0.65
N GLY A 137 -0.08 -10.99 1.41
CA GLY A 137 -0.54 -10.84 2.78
C GLY A 137 -1.63 -9.79 3.00
N THR A 138 -1.82 -8.86 2.06
CA THR A 138 -2.73 -7.71 2.24
C THR A 138 -4.13 -8.12 2.70
N VAL A 139 -4.78 -9.05 1.99
CA VAL A 139 -6.15 -9.46 2.32
C VAL A 139 -6.23 -10.07 3.71
N ALA A 140 -5.28 -10.95 4.08
CA ALA A 140 -5.24 -11.54 5.42
C ALA A 140 -5.04 -10.46 6.50
N GLY A 141 -4.14 -9.51 6.26
CA GLY A 141 -3.91 -8.38 7.17
C GLY A 141 -5.15 -7.52 7.39
N LEU A 142 -5.88 -7.20 6.33
CA LEU A 142 -7.11 -6.42 6.45
C LEU A 142 -8.20 -7.15 7.24
N PHE A 143 -8.35 -8.47 7.05
CA PHE A 143 -9.27 -9.28 7.85
C PHE A 143 -8.82 -9.37 9.32
N GLU A 144 -7.53 -9.54 9.59
CA GLU A 144 -6.97 -9.54 10.95
C GLU A 144 -7.24 -8.21 11.68
N VAL A 145 -7.05 -7.09 10.98
CA VAL A 145 -7.37 -5.76 11.52
C VAL A 145 -8.87 -5.62 11.78
N HIS A 146 -9.70 -6.08 10.85
CA HIS A 146 -11.15 -6.03 10.99
C HIS A 146 -11.63 -6.86 12.19
N GLU A 147 -11.13 -8.08 12.35
CA GLU A 147 -11.48 -8.96 13.46
C GLU A 147 -11.10 -8.35 14.82
N LYS A 148 -9.91 -7.72 14.90
CA LYS A 148 -9.42 -7.14 16.15
C LYS A 148 -10.03 -5.79 16.50
N PHE A 149 -10.32 -4.97 15.53
CA PHE A 149 -10.58 -3.54 15.74
C PHE A 149 -11.77 -3.00 14.95
N GLY A 150 -12.32 -3.76 13.99
CA GLY A 150 -13.42 -3.31 13.15
C GLY A 150 -14.70 -3.07 13.95
N SER A 151 -15.48 -2.11 13.51
CA SER A 151 -16.78 -1.77 14.11
C SER A 151 -17.94 -1.85 13.12
N LEU A 152 -17.66 -1.74 11.84
CA LEU A 152 -18.65 -1.90 10.76
C LEU A 152 -18.49 -3.25 10.06
N PRO A 153 -19.56 -3.81 9.46
CA PRO A 153 -19.45 -5.00 8.64
C PRO A 153 -18.45 -4.83 7.49
N PHE A 154 -17.63 -5.84 7.23
CA PHE A 154 -16.57 -5.79 6.20
C PHE A 154 -17.13 -5.48 4.80
N GLU A 155 -18.35 -5.93 4.53
CA GLU A 155 -19.07 -5.66 3.27
C GLU A 155 -19.27 -4.17 3.02
N LYS A 156 -19.45 -3.37 4.07
CA LYS A 156 -19.53 -1.90 3.97
C LYS A 156 -18.18 -1.29 3.63
N LEU A 157 -17.09 -1.86 4.15
CA LEU A 157 -15.73 -1.34 3.97
C LEU A 157 -15.21 -1.61 2.55
N ILE A 158 -15.51 -2.78 1.98
CA ILE A 158 -15.03 -3.17 0.65
C ILE A 158 -15.92 -2.63 -0.49
N GLN A 159 -17.20 -2.37 -0.25
CA GLN A 159 -18.14 -1.94 -1.30
C GLN A 159 -17.70 -0.67 -2.05
N PRO A 160 -17.17 0.38 -1.41
CA PRO A 160 -16.65 1.55 -2.11
C PRO A 160 -15.53 1.23 -3.10
N ALA A 161 -14.63 0.29 -2.77
CA ALA A 161 -13.55 -0.13 -3.65
C ALA A 161 -14.08 -0.93 -4.86
N ILE A 162 -15.09 -1.77 -4.69
CA ILE A 162 -15.80 -2.45 -5.79
C ILE A 162 -16.39 -1.41 -6.76
N ASN A 163 -17.08 -0.41 -6.22
CA ASN A 163 -17.68 0.66 -7.02
C ASN A 163 -16.62 1.47 -7.77
N LEU A 164 -15.52 1.80 -7.10
CA LEU A 164 -14.40 2.53 -7.68
C LEU A 164 -13.74 1.74 -8.80
N ALA A 165 -13.53 0.44 -8.63
CA ALA A 165 -12.94 -0.45 -9.64
C ALA A 165 -13.82 -0.53 -10.90
N ARG A 166 -15.14 -0.57 -10.75
CA ARG A 166 -16.10 -0.56 -11.86
C ARG A 166 -16.19 0.79 -12.55
N LYS A 167 -16.30 1.86 -11.77
CA LYS A 167 -16.37 3.24 -12.28
C LYS A 167 -15.08 3.65 -12.98
N GLY A 168 -13.94 3.25 -12.40
CA GLY A 168 -12.60 3.63 -12.81
C GLY A 168 -12.07 4.85 -12.07
N VAL A 169 -10.79 5.10 -12.27
CA VAL A 169 -10.04 6.23 -11.71
C VAL A 169 -9.43 7.06 -12.82
N VAL A 170 -9.39 8.37 -12.63
CA VAL A 170 -8.77 9.29 -13.57
C VAL A 170 -7.26 9.22 -13.41
N VAL A 171 -6.56 9.03 -14.51
CA VAL A 171 -5.10 8.99 -14.60
C VAL A 171 -4.55 10.40 -14.41
N THR A 172 -3.70 10.59 -13.42
CA THR A 172 -2.97 11.85 -13.24
C THR A 172 -1.76 11.89 -14.18
N LYS A 173 -1.24 13.09 -14.44
CA LYS A 173 -0.01 13.27 -15.25
C LYS A 173 1.13 12.36 -14.77
N LYS A 174 1.43 12.39 -13.46
CA LYS A 174 2.49 11.55 -12.86
C LYS A 174 2.21 10.06 -13.00
N GLN A 175 0.94 9.65 -12.94
CA GLN A 175 0.56 8.25 -13.13
C GLN A 175 0.74 7.81 -14.58
N ALA A 176 0.36 8.65 -15.55
CA ALA A 176 0.57 8.39 -16.98
C ALA A 176 2.06 8.24 -17.32
N GLU A 177 2.88 9.19 -16.89
CA GLU A 177 4.33 9.15 -17.06
C GLU A 177 4.92 7.84 -16.49
N ARG A 178 4.45 7.41 -15.32
CA ARG A 178 4.92 6.20 -14.64
C ARG A 178 4.50 4.94 -15.37
N LEU A 179 3.23 4.83 -15.78
CA LEU A 179 2.73 3.69 -16.53
C LEU A 179 3.48 3.49 -17.84
N ASN A 180 3.68 4.56 -18.61
CA ASN A 180 4.39 4.50 -19.88
C ASN A 180 5.89 4.18 -19.69
N LYS A 181 6.54 4.78 -18.68
CA LYS A 181 7.95 4.50 -18.35
C LYS A 181 8.20 3.03 -18.02
N TYR A 182 7.29 2.40 -17.27
CA TYR A 182 7.44 1.02 -16.81
C TYR A 182 6.74 0.00 -17.70
N LYS A 183 6.14 0.42 -18.83
CA LYS A 183 5.42 -0.45 -19.77
C LYS A 183 6.21 -1.69 -20.18
N LYS A 184 7.52 -1.54 -20.46
CA LYS A 184 8.40 -2.65 -20.83
C LYS A 184 8.43 -3.78 -19.78
N TYR A 185 8.44 -3.45 -18.49
CA TYR A 185 8.48 -4.46 -17.44
C TYR A 185 7.14 -5.19 -17.30
N PHE A 186 6.02 -4.52 -17.56
CA PHE A 186 4.72 -5.18 -17.64
C PHE A 186 4.67 -6.16 -18.80
N THR A 187 5.24 -5.79 -19.97
CA THR A 187 5.32 -6.65 -21.15
C THR A 187 6.23 -7.86 -20.91
N GLU A 188 7.36 -7.67 -20.24
CA GLU A 188 8.30 -8.75 -19.92
C GLU A 188 7.74 -9.74 -18.87
N ALA A 189 6.94 -9.24 -17.93
CA ALA A 189 6.49 -10.02 -16.77
C ALA A 189 5.09 -10.61 -16.93
N ASN A 190 4.33 -10.25 -17.96
CA ASN A 190 2.94 -10.68 -18.13
C ASN A 190 2.62 -10.98 -19.59
N ASP A 191 1.71 -11.93 -19.84
CA ASP A 191 1.17 -12.15 -21.19
C ASP A 191 0.29 -10.99 -21.62
N HIS A 192 -0.59 -10.53 -20.71
CA HIS A 192 -1.53 -9.44 -20.93
C HIS A 192 -1.91 -8.76 -19.62
N THR A 193 -2.04 -7.44 -19.67
CA THR A 193 -2.65 -6.64 -18.60
C THR A 193 -3.27 -5.39 -19.20
N ILE A 194 -4.38 -4.93 -18.61
CA ILE A 194 -5.06 -3.68 -19.02
C ILE A 194 -4.11 -2.47 -19.07
N LEU A 195 -3.01 -2.51 -18.33
CA LEU A 195 -2.01 -1.44 -18.30
C LEU A 195 -1.21 -1.35 -19.61
N LEU A 196 -1.30 -2.37 -20.48
CA LEU A 196 -0.62 -2.43 -21.80
C LEU A 196 -1.52 -2.02 -22.97
N ASP A 197 -2.83 -1.85 -22.76
CA ASP A 197 -3.81 -1.63 -23.82
C ASP A 197 -3.52 -0.40 -24.66
N LYS A 198 -2.89 0.62 -24.06
CA LYS A 198 -2.55 1.87 -24.75
C LYS A 198 -1.39 2.61 -24.10
N GLU A 199 -0.97 3.71 -24.69
CA GLU A 199 -0.23 4.75 -24.00
C GLU A 199 -1.19 5.61 -23.19
N TRP A 200 -0.91 5.72 -21.89
CA TRP A 200 -1.76 6.45 -20.94
C TRP A 200 -1.45 7.95 -20.99
N LYS A 201 -2.51 8.76 -20.91
CA LYS A 201 -2.45 10.23 -20.82
C LYS A 201 -3.17 10.72 -19.59
N GLU A 202 -2.80 11.91 -19.12
CA GLU A 202 -3.56 12.63 -18.10
C GLU A 202 -5.01 12.79 -18.55
N GLY A 203 -5.95 12.54 -17.63
CA GLY A 203 -7.38 12.59 -17.91
C GLY A 203 -7.98 11.27 -18.43
N ASP A 204 -7.18 10.31 -18.85
CA ASP A 204 -7.69 8.96 -19.17
C ASP A 204 -8.36 8.32 -17.95
N THR A 205 -9.24 7.36 -18.18
CA THR A 205 -9.87 6.57 -17.12
C THR A 205 -9.43 5.11 -17.22
N ILE A 206 -8.90 4.56 -16.12
CA ILE A 206 -8.62 3.13 -16.00
C ILE A 206 -9.72 2.48 -15.18
N LYS A 207 -10.32 1.41 -15.71
CA LYS A 207 -11.31 0.56 -15.03
C LYS A 207 -10.70 -0.82 -14.77
N TYR A 208 -11.07 -1.42 -13.64
CA TYR A 208 -10.56 -2.74 -13.23
C TYR A 208 -11.71 -3.74 -12.98
N PRO A 209 -12.45 -4.19 -14.03
CA PRO A 209 -13.60 -5.06 -13.86
C PRO A 209 -13.25 -6.38 -13.18
N ASN A 210 -12.13 -7.01 -13.55
CA ASN A 210 -11.69 -8.27 -12.94
C ASN A 210 -11.31 -8.11 -11.45
N LEU A 211 -10.76 -6.95 -11.06
CA LEU A 211 -10.50 -6.63 -9.67
C LEU A 211 -11.80 -6.44 -8.90
N ALA A 212 -12.79 -5.77 -9.50
CA ALA A 212 -14.12 -5.62 -8.90
C ALA A 212 -14.79 -6.99 -8.64
N GLU A 213 -14.64 -7.96 -9.56
CA GLU A 213 -15.11 -9.33 -9.36
C GLU A 213 -14.35 -10.05 -8.22
N THR A 214 -13.03 -9.84 -8.13
CA THR A 214 -12.22 -10.39 -7.04
C THR A 214 -12.67 -9.81 -5.71
N PHE A 215 -12.86 -8.50 -5.61
CA PHE A 215 -13.42 -7.85 -4.42
C PHE A 215 -14.84 -8.34 -4.09
N THR A 216 -15.65 -8.64 -5.10
CA THR A 216 -16.99 -9.21 -4.88
C THR A 216 -16.88 -10.60 -4.23
N ARG A 217 -15.99 -11.47 -4.69
CA ARG A 217 -15.75 -12.77 -4.04
C ARG A 217 -15.23 -12.62 -2.60
N ILE A 218 -14.31 -11.66 -2.36
CA ILE A 218 -13.83 -11.36 -1.00
C ILE A 218 -14.98 -10.84 -0.12
N LYS A 219 -15.85 -9.99 -0.66
CA LYS A 219 -17.05 -9.51 0.05
C LYS A 219 -17.98 -10.65 0.47
N GLU A 220 -18.22 -11.60 -0.43
CA GLU A 220 -19.18 -12.69 -0.25
C GLU A 220 -18.64 -13.86 0.60
N GLN A 221 -17.36 -14.14 0.50
CA GLN A 221 -16.70 -15.33 1.06
C GLN A 221 -15.66 -15.00 2.14
N GLY A 222 -15.53 -13.73 2.50
CA GLY A 222 -14.53 -13.29 3.44
C GLY A 222 -13.09 -13.51 2.92
N ARG A 223 -12.18 -13.78 3.84
CA ARG A 223 -10.77 -14.08 3.54
C ARG A 223 -10.60 -15.22 2.51
N ASP A 224 -11.45 -16.22 2.59
CA ASP A 224 -11.42 -17.39 1.69
C ASP A 224 -11.72 -17.02 0.23
N GLY A 225 -12.47 -15.93 -0.02
CA GLY A 225 -12.70 -15.41 -1.38
C GLY A 225 -11.44 -14.98 -2.14
N PHE A 226 -10.30 -14.84 -1.41
CA PHE A 226 -8.99 -14.60 -2.02
C PHE A 226 -8.08 -15.83 -1.96
N TYR A 227 -7.95 -16.46 -0.79
CA TYR A 227 -6.95 -17.51 -0.53
C TYR A 227 -7.42 -18.92 -0.94
N LYS A 228 -8.70 -19.10 -1.26
CA LYS A 228 -9.26 -20.37 -1.70
C LYS A 228 -10.12 -20.19 -2.95
N GLY A 229 -10.59 -21.30 -3.52
CA GLY A 229 -11.53 -21.32 -4.64
C GLY A 229 -11.02 -20.56 -5.87
N LYS A 230 -11.96 -19.91 -6.58
CA LYS A 230 -11.71 -19.34 -7.92
C LYS A 230 -10.54 -18.35 -7.97
N THR A 231 -10.41 -17.46 -6.98
CA THR A 231 -9.33 -16.47 -6.98
C THR A 231 -7.97 -17.14 -6.83
N ALA A 232 -7.84 -18.05 -5.87
CA ALA A 232 -6.62 -18.82 -5.65
C ALA A 232 -6.24 -19.66 -6.87
N ASP A 233 -7.23 -20.33 -7.49
CA ASP A 233 -7.01 -21.13 -8.71
C ASP A 233 -6.47 -20.27 -9.85
N MET A 234 -7.10 -19.10 -10.10
CA MET A 234 -6.64 -18.18 -11.14
C MET A 234 -5.25 -17.65 -10.89
N LEU A 235 -4.94 -17.28 -9.65
CA LEU A 235 -3.63 -16.75 -9.26
C LEU A 235 -2.54 -17.82 -9.44
N VAL A 236 -2.73 -19.00 -8.89
CA VAL A 236 -1.75 -20.09 -8.95
C VAL A 236 -1.53 -20.53 -10.40
N ASN A 237 -2.59 -20.73 -11.19
CA ASN A 237 -2.48 -21.13 -12.58
C ASN A 237 -1.71 -20.08 -13.41
N TYR A 238 -1.98 -18.79 -13.19
CA TYR A 238 -1.28 -17.73 -13.91
C TYR A 238 0.20 -17.65 -13.51
N VAL A 239 0.48 -17.72 -12.21
CA VAL A 239 1.86 -17.73 -11.69
C VAL A 239 2.66 -18.91 -12.23
N HIS A 240 2.08 -20.11 -12.24
CA HIS A 240 2.72 -21.30 -12.81
C HIS A 240 2.96 -21.20 -14.32
N LYS A 241 1.98 -20.65 -15.06
CA LYS A 241 2.12 -20.39 -16.51
C LYS A 241 3.33 -19.49 -16.80
N LEU A 242 3.64 -18.57 -15.92
CA LEU A 242 4.79 -17.66 -16.02
C LEU A 242 6.06 -18.20 -15.35
N GLY A 243 6.09 -19.46 -14.93
CA GLY A 243 7.25 -20.12 -14.34
C GLY A 243 7.46 -19.86 -12.86
N GLY A 244 6.47 -19.33 -12.14
CA GLY A 244 6.53 -19.16 -10.68
C GLY A 244 6.18 -20.43 -9.92
N ILE A 245 6.34 -20.38 -8.59
CA ILE A 245 6.33 -21.57 -7.71
C ILE A 245 5.29 -21.49 -6.57
N ILE A 246 4.43 -20.47 -6.55
CA ILE A 246 3.37 -20.34 -5.55
C ILE A 246 2.32 -21.44 -5.78
N THR A 247 1.92 -22.13 -4.72
CA THR A 247 0.92 -23.17 -4.73
C THR A 247 -0.37 -22.74 -4.00
N LYS A 248 -1.46 -23.49 -4.19
CA LYS A 248 -2.69 -23.29 -3.40
C LYS A 248 -2.45 -23.46 -1.92
N LYS A 249 -1.61 -24.43 -1.52
CA LYS A 249 -1.24 -24.65 -0.12
C LYS A 249 -0.52 -23.44 0.48
N ASP A 250 0.32 -22.75 -0.30
CA ASP A 250 0.96 -21.52 0.14
C ASP A 250 -0.07 -20.44 0.47
N LEU A 251 -1.07 -20.27 -0.40
CA LEU A 251 -2.15 -19.29 -0.20
C LEU A 251 -3.02 -19.64 1.03
N GLU A 252 -3.43 -20.90 1.15
CA GLU A 252 -4.28 -21.37 2.25
C GLU A 252 -3.61 -21.24 3.62
N SER A 253 -2.28 -21.38 3.66
CA SER A 253 -1.49 -21.34 4.91
C SER A 253 -1.03 -19.94 5.32
N TYR A 254 -1.31 -18.94 4.52
CA TYR A 254 -0.93 -17.59 4.91
C TYR A 254 -1.71 -17.14 6.14
#